data_947887189710e473bf6522c14c8baff8
#
_entry.id   947887189710e473bf6522c14c8baff8
#
_cell.length_a   1.000
_cell.length_b   1.000
_cell.length_c   1.000
_cell.angle_alpha   90.00
_cell.angle_beta   90.00
_cell.angle_gamma   90.00
#
_symmetry.space_group_name_H-M   'P 1'
#
loop_
_entity.id
_entity.type
_entity.pdbx_description
1 polymer ?
#
loop_
_entity_poly.entity_id
_entity_poly.type
_entity_poly.pdbx_seq_one_letter_code
_entity_poly.pdbx_strand_id
1 'polypeptide(L)'
;MAEKKSYYEILGIPKGSSKDVIKDAYRKLAMQYHPDRNKSPGAEEKFKEISEAYAVLSDDEKRKQFDNLGSTGFDQRYSREDIFRGADFDSIFRDMGVSSGFGDLFSVFFDGQDFPERRRAIRGRDLGYEVYITLEEATRGVEKEIEVPRIERSQKGLVKRERKITVKIPVGISEGYQLRLEGQGDAAQDGGPSGDLYIMIHMMPHQYFKRDGDDLLYNLYISIPQATLGAEVTIPAIEGKAGLKIHPGTQPGQILRVRDRGMPRMGGYGRGDLRVRVNVVVPKKITQRQKTLLEEFAKELDQNAR
;
A
#
# COMPACT_ATOMS: atom_id res chain seq x y z
N MET A 1 -14.30 41.60 -41.27
CA MET A 1 -13.47 40.56 -40.63
C MET A 1 -13.50 40.88 -39.14
N ALA A 2 -13.98 39.99 -38.30
CA ALA A 2 -13.94 40.21 -36.85
C ALA A 2 -12.47 40.25 -36.38
N GLU A 3 -12.06 41.32 -35.75
CA GLU A 3 -10.71 41.44 -35.14
C GLU A 3 -10.57 40.31 -34.10
N LYS A 4 -9.52 39.45 -34.24
CA LYS A 4 -9.23 38.40 -33.32
C LYS A 4 -8.80 39.05 -32.00
N LYS A 5 -9.49 38.73 -30.89
CA LYS A 5 -9.19 39.26 -29.56
C LYS A 5 -7.72 38.96 -29.18
N SER A 6 -7.04 39.91 -28.56
CA SER A 6 -5.71 39.70 -28.01
C SER A 6 -5.74 38.64 -26.88
N TYR A 7 -4.67 37.85 -26.72
CA TYR A 7 -4.56 36.90 -25.63
C TYR A 7 -4.70 37.55 -24.23
N TYR A 8 -4.31 38.81 -24.09
CA TYR A 8 -4.55 39.59 -22.87
C TYR A 8 -6.05 39.85 -22.64
N GLU A 9 -6.79 40.16 -23.69
CA GLU A 9 -8.22 40.37 -23.63
C GLU A 9 -9.00 39.05 -23.35
N ILE A 10 -8.51 37.92 -23.87
CA ILE A 10 -9.08 36.61 -23.60
C ILE A 10 -8.94 36.25 -22.11
N LEU A 11 -7.80 36.54 -21.49
CA LEU A 11 -7.59 36.34 -20.06
C LEU A 11 -8.17 37.47 -19.19
N GLY A 12 -8.63 38.59 -19.80
CA GLY A 12 -9.18 39.72 -19.06
C GLY A 12 -8.15 40.50 -18.24
N ILE A 13 -6.91 40.56 -18.70
CA ILE A 13 -5.79 41.19 -17.99
C ILE A 13 -5.13 42.31 -18.86
N PRO A 14 -4.51 43.32 -18.23
CA PRO A 14 -3.76 44.36 -18.97
C PRO A 14 -2.50 43.79 -19.67
N LYS A 15 -2.14 44.38 -20.82
CA LYS A 15 -0.85 44.11 -21.45
C LYS A 15 0.27 44.45 -20.48
N GLY A 16 1.29 43.60 -20.36
CA GLY A 16 2.40 43.81 -19.45
C GLY A 16 2.20 43.20 -18.04
N SER A 17 1.08 42.52 -17.77
CA SER A 17 0.82 41.81 -16.50
C SER A 17 1.95 40.83 -16.12
N SER A 18 2.22 40.64 -14.84
CA SER A 18 3.18 39.67 -14.33
C SER A 18 2.72 38.20 -14.56
N LYS A 19 3.67 37.27 -14.50
CA LYS A 19 3.35 35.84 -14.66
C LYS A 19 2.32 35.35 -13.63
N ASP A 20 2.39 35.87 -12.40
CA ASP A 20 1.44 35.49 -11.34
C ASP A 20 0.02 35.95 -11.69
N VAL A 21 -0.14 37.17 -12.20
CA VAL A 21 -1.44 37.68 -12.65
C VAL A 21 -1.98 36.88 -13.83
N ILE A 22 -1.13 36.47 -14.77
CA ILE A 22 -1.51 35.61 -15.90
C ILE A 22 -1.97 34.23 -15.37
N LYS A 23 -1.23 33.65 -14.44
CA LYS A 23 -1.54 32.35 -13.82
C LYS A 23 -2.86 32.38 -13.06
N ASP A 24 -3.11 33.42 -12.28
CA ASP A 24 -4.34 33.57 -11.49
C ASP A 24 -5.56 33.83 -12.36
N ALA A 25 -5.42 34.64 -13.40
CA ALA A 25 -6.49 34.89 -14.38
C ALA A 25 -6.87 33.58 -15.10
N TYR A 26 -5.87 32.83 -15.54
CA TYR A 26 -6.09 31.52 -16.15
C TYR A 26 -6.81 30.56 -15.21
N ARG A 27 -6.34 30.40 -13.95
CA ARG A 27 -6.98 29.55 -12.93
C ARG A 27 -8.45 29.87 -12.79
N LYS A 28 -8.80 31.12 -12.63
CA LYS A 28 -10.18 31.60 -12.46
C LYS A 28 -11.05 31.23 -13.65
N LEU A 29 -10.58 31.49 -14.85
CA LEU A 29 -11.32 31.23 -16.09
C LEU A 29 -11.39 29.73 -16.40
N ALA A 30 -10.32 28.98 -16.17
CA ALA A 30 -10.27 27.53 -16.35
C ALA A 30 -11.30 26.82 -15.45
N MET A 31 -11.45 27.26 -14.19
CA MET A 31 -12.49 26.74 -13.28
C MET A 31 -13.92 27.09 -13.75
N GLN A 32 -14.10 28.29 -14.31
CA GLN A 32 -15.42 28.77 -14.78
C GLN A 32 -15.87 28.03 -16.05
N TYR A 33 -14.95 27.73 -16.94
CA TYR A 33 -15.22 27.09 -18.24
C TYR A 33 -14.78 25.63 -18.29
N HIS A 34 -14.53 25.00 -17.11
CA HIS A 34 -14.14 23.60 -17.05
C HIS A 34 -15.23 22.70 -17.65
N PRO A 35 -14.90 21.80 -18.59
CA PRO A 35 -15.91 21.01 -19.32
C PRO A 35 -16.73 20.07 -18.43
N ASP A 36 -16.16 19.57 -17.32
CA ASP A 36 -16.91 18.76 -16.37
C ASP A 36 -17.90 19.57 -15.52
N ARG A 37 -17.65 20.86 -15.36
CA ARG A 37 -18.48 21.75 -14.50
C ARG A 37 -19.40 22.66 -15.29
N ASN A 38 -19.05 23.01 -16.52
CA ASN A 38 -19.78 23.94 -17.37
C ASN A 38 -20.10 23.29 -18.72
N LYS A 39 -21.35 22.82 -18.86
CA LYS A 39 -21.89 22.20 -20.09
C LYS A 39 -22.58 23.19 -21.01
N SER A 40 -22.41 24.50 -20.82
CA SER A 40 -23.03 25.53 -21.64
C SER A 40 -22.48 25.49 -23.07
N PRO A 41 -23.34 25.74 -24.10
CA PRO A 41 -22.85 25.88 -25.48
C PRO A 41 -21.73 26.94 -25.56
N GLY A 42 -20.59 26.60 -26.15
CA GLY A 42 -19.44 27.50 -26.29
C GLY A 42 -18.47 27.55 -25.09
N ALA A 43 -18.74 26.83 -23.99
CA ALA A 43 -17.82 26.75 -22.87
C ALA A 43 -16.50 26.05 -23.24
N GLU A 44 -16.59 25.04 -24.08
CA GLU A 44 -15.44 24.29 -24.60
C GLU A 44 -14.53 25.16 -25.50
N GLU A 45 -15.14 25.94 -26.40
CA GLU A 45 -14.39 26.84 -27.26
C GLU A 45 -13.67 27.92 -26.44
N LYS A 46 -14.36 28.49 -25.45
CA LYS A 46 -13.72 29.46 -24.52
C LYS A 46 -12.61 28.84 -23.71
N PHE A 47 -12.76 27.60 -23.26
CA PHE A 47 -11.69 26.91 -22.54
C PHE A 47 -10.45 26.70 -23.42
N LYS A 48 -10.64 26.36 -24.71
CA LYS A 48 -9.55 26.26 -25.69
C LYS A 48 -8.83 27.61 -25.89
N GLU A 49 -9.59 28.69 -26.08
CA GLU A 49 -9.03 30.04 -26.24
C GLU A 49 -8.25 30.49 -24.99
N ILE A 50 -8.76 30.25 -23.80
CA ILE A 50 -8.13 30.59 -22.52
C ILE A 50 -6.84 29.80 -22.34
N SER A 51 -6.84 28.50 -22.67
CA SER A 51 -5.65 27.63 -22.56
C SER A 51 -4.56 28.04 -23.57
N GLU A 52 -4.94 28.40 -24.77
CA GLU A 52 -4.03 28.93 -25.79
C GLU A 52 -3.41 30.25 -25.33
N ALA A 53 -4.22 31.17 -24.83
CA ALA A 53 -3.74 32.45 -24.30
C ALA A 53 -2.74 32.27 -23.16
N TYR A 54 -3.02 31.34 -22.25
CA TYR A 54 -2.09 31.01 -21.14
C TYR A 54 -0.78 30.41 -21.67
N ALA A 55 -0.83 29.44 -22.59
CA ALA A 55 0.36 28.79 -23.14
C ALA A 55 1.32 29.78 -23.80
N VAL A 56 0.80 30.84 -24.42
CA VAL A 56 1.62 31.90 -25.05
C VAL A 56 2.11 32.90 -24.01
N LEU A 57 1.26 33.38 -23.12
CA LEU A 57 1.61 34.46 -22.18
C LEU A 57 2.44 34.00 -20.97
N SER A 58 2.42 32.73 -20.64
CA SER A 58 3.23 32.16 -19.54
C SER A 58 4.69 31.94 -19.93
N ASP A 59 4.99 31.78 -21.20
CA ASP A 59 6.35 31.62 -21.76
C ASP A 59 6.90 32.95 -22.19
N ASP A 60 8.08 33.33 -21.66
CA ASP A 60 8.69 34.64 -21.93
C ASP A 60 9.04 34.85 -23.40
N GLU A 61 9.45 33.80 -24.12
CA GLU A 61 9.86 33.92 -25.53
C GLU A 61 8.63 34.05 -26.42
N LYS A 62 7.61 33.20 -26.21
CA LYS A 62 6.36 33.24 -26.95
C LYS A 62 5.63 34.57 -26.71
N ARG A 63 5.62 35.04 -25.47
CA ARG A 63 5.02 36.33 -25.10
C ARG A 63 5.69 37.49 -25.82
N LYS A 64 7.04 37.54 -25.81
CA LYS A 64 7.79 38.57 -26.54
C LYS A 64 7.50 38.56 -28.05
N GLN A 65 7.39 37.39 -28.64
CA GLN A 65 7.09 37.25 -30.05
C GLN A 65 5.65 37.64 -30.35
N PHE A 66 4.70 37.29 -29.51
CA PHE A 66 3.30 37.72 -29.61
C PHE A 66 3.18 39.24 -29.46
N ASP A 67 3.90 39.84 -28.51
CA ASP A 67 3.92 41.28 -28.29
C ASP A 67 4.49 42.08 -29.49
N ASN A 68 5.44 41.46 -30.21
CA ASN A 68 6.09 42.08 -31.38
C ASN A 68 5.33 41.89 -32.69
N LEU A 69 4.72 40.70 -32.90
CA LEU A 69 4.11 40.32 -34.18
C LEU A 69 2.58 40.53 -34.21
N GLY A 70 1.95 40.69 -33.03
CA GLY A 70 0.51 40.69 -32.89
C GLY A 70 -0.11 39.32 -33.16
N SER A 71 -1.43 39.21 -32.98
CA SER A 71 -2.17 37.94 -33.12
C SER A 71 -2.01 37.32 -34.51
N THR A 72 -2.16 38.11 -35.57
CA THR A 72 -2.11 37.60 -36.95
C THR A 72 -0.72 37.10 -37.35
N GLY A 73 0.33 37.82 -36.97
CA GLY A 73 1.71 37.43 -37.27
C GLY A 73 2.20 36.26 -36.47
N PHE A 74 1.71 36.12 -35.24
CA PHE A 74 2.04 35.01 -34.35
C PHE A 74 1.42 33.68 -34.86
N ASP A 75 0.14 33.69 -35.26
CA ASP A 75 -0.56 32.51 -35.80
C ASP A 75 0.04 31.98 -37.11
N GLN A 76 0.67 32.86 -37.92
CA GLN A 76 1.36 32.43 -39.14
C GLN A 76 2.70 31.71 -38.85
N ARG A 77 3.31 31.99 -37.72
CA ARG A 77 4.65 31.51 -37.38
C ARG A 77 4.66 30.31 -36.46
N TYR A 78 3.64 30.15 -35.60
CA TYR A 78 3.52 29.09 -34.63
C TYR A 78 2.37 28.19 -34.97
N SER A 79 2.66 26.87 -35.03
CA SER A 79 1.61 25.85 -35.06
C SER A 79 0.95 25.75 -33.67
N ARG A 80 -0.27 25.22 -33.60
CA ARG A 80 -0.92 24.97 -32.31
C ARG A 80 -0.05 24.08 -31.41
N GLU A 81 0.65 23.09 -31.96
CA GLU A 81 1.57 22.21 -31.24
C GLU A 81 2.73 22.97 -30.56
N ASP A 82 3.30 23.95 -31.30
CA ASP A 82 4.38 24.77 -30.77
C ASP A 82 3.88 25.72 -29.66
N ILE A 83 2.66 26.17 -29.74
CA ILE A 83 2.02 27.02 -28.72
C ILE A 83 1.93 26.31 -27.39
N PHE A 84 1.47 25.06 -27.38
CA PHE A 84 1.28 24.29 -26.16
C PHE A 84 2.53 23.59 -25.65
N ARG A 85 3.57 23.49 -26.44
CA ARG A 85 4.85 22.88 -26.06
C ARG A 85 5.52 23.68 -24.92
N GLY A 86 5.73 23.03 -23.77
CA GLY A 86 6.42 23.62 -22.63
C GLY A 86 5.55 24.41 -21.65
N ALA A 87 4.24 24.55 -21.91
CA ALA A 87 3.32 25.17 -20.94
C ALA A 87 3.02 24.21 -19.79
N ASP A 88 3.25 24.68 -18.55
CA ASP A 88 3.05 23.88 -17.34
C ASP A 88 1.60 23.98 -16.83
N PHE A 89 0.73 23.19 -17.44
CA PHE A 89 -0.66 23.07 -16.99
C PHE A 89 -0.80 22.16 -15.79
N ASP A 90 0.06 21.13 -15.66
CA ASP A 90 -0.04 20.12 -14.59
C ASP A 90 0.16 20.72 -13.21
N SER A 91 1.06 21.68 -13.05
CA SER A 91 1.26 22.37 -11.78
C SER A 91 0.04 23.17 -11.35
N ILE A 92 -0.64 23.80 -12.31
CA ILE A 92 -1.82 24.62 -12.02
C ILE A 92 -3.01 23.77 -11.60
N PHE A 93 -3.26 22.67 -12.30
CA PHE A 93 -4.38 21.78 -11.96
C PHE A 93 -4.15 21.01 -10.66
N ARG A 94 -2.90 20.65 -10.37
CA ARG A 94 -2.51 20.09 -9.06
C ARG A 94 -2.79 21.05 -7.91
N ASP A 95 -2.42 22.33 -8.09
CA ASP A 95 -2.68 23.39 -7.11
C ASP A 95 -4.18 23.66 -6.92
N MET A 96 -5.01 23.38 -7.93
CA MET A 96 -6.48 23.51 -7.85
C MET A 96 -7.19 22.28 -7.27
N GLY A 97 -6.44 21.23 -6.86
CA GLY A 97 -7.01 20.00 -6.30
C GLY A 97 -7.75 19.12 -7.31
N VAL A 98 -7.56 19.35 -8.60
CA VAL A 98 -8.12 18.51 -9.67
C VAL A 98 -7.15 17.35 -9.93
N SER A 99 -7.43 16.23 -9.28
CA SER A 99 -6.56 15.03 -9.23
C SER A 99 -6.63 14.15 -10.48
N SER A 100 -7.46 14.44 -11.46
CA SER A 100 -7.69 13.58 -12.62
C SER A 100 -7.31 14.26 -13.92
N GLY A 101 -6.15 13.84 -14.45
CA GLY A 101 -5.98 13.71 -15.89
C GLY A 101 -6.19 14.92 -16.80
N PHE A 102 -5.57 16.08 -16.51
CA PHE A 102 -5.53 17.15 -17.55
C PHE A 102 -4.93 16.62 -18.87
N GLY A 103 -3.96 15.70 -18.79
CA GLY A 103 -3.41 15.04 -19.96
C GLY A 103 -4.47 14.29 -20.79
N ASP A 104 -5.42 13.61 -20.12
CA ASP A 104 -6.49 12.90 -20.79
C ASP A 104 -7.55 13.87 -21.31
N LEU A 105 -7.87 14.93 -20.55
CA LEU A 105 -8.78 15.98 -20.97
C LEU A 105 -8.20 16.82 -22.13
N PHE A 106 -6.92 17.13 -22.04
CA PHE A 106 -6.19 17.87 -23.08
C PHE A 106 -6.13 17.08 -24.40
N SER A 107 -5.86 15.77 -24.36
CA SER A 107 -5.85 14.92 -25.54
C SER A 107 -7.24 14.87 -26.20
N VAL A 108 -8.32 14.74 -25.43
CA VAL A 108 -9.70 14.70 -25.95
C VAL A 108 -10.09 16.03 -26.62
N PHE A 109 -9.63 17.19 -26.12
CA PHE A 109 -10.04 18.51 -26.61
C PHE A 109 -9.13 19.10 -27.70
N PHE A 110 -7.88 18.70 -27.73
CA PHE A 110 -6.90 19.24 -28.69
C PHE A 110 -6.44 18.20 -29.72
N ASP A 111 -6.82 16.92 -29.58
CA ASP A 111 -6.49 15.82 -30.48
C ASP A 111 -7.54 15.67 -31.59
N GLY A 112 -7.50 16.62 -32.47
CA GLY A 112 -8.22 16.56 -33.75
C GLY A 112 -7.26 16.41 -34.94
N GLN A 113 -6.14 15.70 -34.84
CA GLN A 113 -5.28 15.08 -35.85
C GLN A 113 -3.80 15.06 -35.39
N ASP A 114 -3.26 13.85 -35.27
CA ASP A 114 -1.82 13.54 -35.26
C ASP A 114 -0.90 14.29 -34.28
N PHE A 115 -1.19 14.23 -32.96
CA PHE A 115 -0.06 14.12 -32.05
C PHE A 115 0.51 12.69 -32.20
N PRO A 116 1.81 12.52 -32.52
CA PRO A 116 2.39 11.20 -32.38
C PRO A 116 2.17 10.85 -30.92
N GLU A 117 1.26 9.89 -30.68
CA GLU A 117 1.19 9.23 -29.38
C GLU A 117 2.63 8.98 -28.98
N ARG A 118 3.14 9.76 -27.99
CA ARG A 118 4.13 9.16 -27.13
C ARG A 118 3.40 7.95 -26.57
N ARG A 119 3.54 6.81 -27.26
CA ARG A 119 3.10 5.51 -26.75
C ARG A 119 3.61 5.51 -25.34
N ARG A 120 2.69 5.80 -24.38
CA ARG A 120 2.98 5.56 -22.97
C ARG A 120 3.42 4.13 -22.99
N ALA A 121 4.70 3.91 -22.78
CA ALA A 121 5.27 2.58 -22.84
C ALA A 121 4.40 1.76 -21.90
N ILE A 122 3.55 0.91 -22.47
CA ILE A 122 2.58 0.12 -21.72
C ILE A 122 3.43 -0.68 -20.75
N ARG A 123 3.25 -0.38 -19.45
CA ARG A 123 3.97 -1.08 -18.40
C ARG A 123 3.60 -2.57 -18.45
N GLY A 124 4.55 -3.44 -18.19
CA GLY A 124 4.31 -4.86 -18.05
C GLY A 124 3.31 -5.15 -16.93
N ARG A 125 2.68 -6.32 -16.97
CA ARG A 125 1.71 -6.74 -15.97
C ARG A 125 2.40 -6.98 -14.63
N ASP A 126 1.74 -6.53 -13.55
CA ASP A 126 2.14 -6.89 -12.20
C ASP A 126 1.77 -8.36 -11.91
N LEU A 127 2.61 -9.04 -11.13
CA LEU A 127 2.42 -10.44 -10.75
C LEU A 127 2.13 -10.54 -9.25
N GLY A 128 1.28 -11.49 -8.87
CA GLY A 128 1.04 -11.88 -7.49
C GLY A 128 1.64 -13.26 -7.21
N TYR A 129 2.26 -13.43 -6.04
CA TYR A 129 2.81 -14.69 -5.57
C TYR A 129 2.54 -14.87 -4.07
N GLU A 130 2.28 -16.10 -3.63
CA GLU A 130 2.03 -16.40 -2.23
C GLU A 130 3.22 -17.17 -1.65
N VAL A 131 3.67 -16.75 -0.46
CA VAL A 131 4.77 -17.41 0.25
C VAL A 131 4.30 -17.81 1.63
N TYR A 132 4.48 -19.07 1.96
CA TYR A 132 4.13 -19.64 3.27
C TYR A 132 5.37 -19.72 4.15
N ILE A 133 5.26 -19.21 5.37
CA ILE A 133 6.33 -19.19 6.38
C ILE A 133 5.85 -19.76 7.70
N THR A 134 6.77 -20.29 8.50
CA THR A 134 6.49 -20.72 9.87
C THR A 134 6.61 -19.56 10.87
N LEU A 135 6.12 -19.75 12.09
CA LEU A 135 6.28 -18.75 13.15
C LEU A 135 7.75 -18.53 13.52
N GLU A 136 8.58 -19.57 13.46
CA GLU A 136 10.02 -19.50 13.70
C GLU A 136 10.72 -18.68 12.63
N GLU A 137 10.37 -18.89 11.35
CA GLU A 137 10.89 -18.09 10.24
C GLU A 137 10.49 -16.62 10.38
N ALA A 138 9.23 -16.34 10.75
CA ALA A 138 8.79 -14.97 11.01
C ALA A 138 9.48 -14.34 12.23
N THR A 139 9.89 -15.15 13.21
CA THR A 139 10.61 -14.67 14.40
C THR A 139 12.05 -14.26 14.10
N ARG A 140 12.74 -14.96 13.20
CA ARG A 140 14.16 -14.72 12.89
C ARG A 140 14.38 -13.91 11.62
N GLY A 141 13.32 -13.83 10.80
CA GLY A 141 13.46 -13.45 9.40
C GLY A 141 14.08 -14.59 8.58
N VAL A 142 13.80 -14.60 7.30
CA VAL A 142 14.32 -15.65 6.42
C VAL A 142 14.50 -15.11 5.01
N GLU A 143 15.48 -15.64 4.29
CA GLU A 143 15.61 -15.45 2.85
C GLU A 143 15.09 -16.73 2.16
N LYS A 144 14.06 -16.56 1.33
CA LYS A 144 13.48 -17.68 0.55
C LYS A 144 13.72 -17.46 -0.93
N GLU A 145 14.19 -18.50 -1.60
CA GLU A 145 14.24 -18.55 -3.05
C GLU A 145 12.90 -19.05 -3.57
N ILE A 146 12.27 -18.26 -4.44
CA ILE A 146 11.01 -18.60 -5.10
C ILE A 146 11.21 -18.64 -6.61
N GLU A 147 10.48 -19.52 -7.29
CA GLU A 147 10.46 -19.62 -8.75
C GLU A 147 9.17 -18.97 -9.26
N VAL A 148 9.31 -17.84 -9.94
CA VAL A 148 8.18 -17.07 -10.44
C VAL A 148 8.12 -17.18 -11.94
N PRO A 149 7.04 -17.73 -12.51
CA PRO A 149 6.82 -17.72 -13.96
C PRO A 149 6.49 -16.31 -14.41
N ARG A 150 7.32 -15.73 -15.27
CA ARG A 150 7.12 -14.39 -15.82
C ARG A 150 7.40 -14.34 -17.31
N ILE A 151 6.83 -13.34 -17.97
CA ILE A 151 7.12 -13.05 -19.37
C ILE A 151 8.36 -12.15 -19.42
N GLU A 152 9.40 -12.62 -20.12
CA GLU A 152 10.63 -11.87 -20.35
C GLU A 152 10.80 -11.53 -21.84
N ARG A 153 11.47 -10.40 -22.09
CA ARG A 153 11.80 -10.01 -23.46
C ARG A 153 13.08 -10.71 -23.90
N SER A 154 13.00 -11.43 -25.01
CA SER A 154 14.12 -12.09 -25.67
C SER A 154 14.33 -11.50 -27.07
N GLN A 155 15.47 -11.79 -27.71
CA GLN A 155 15.73 -11.40 -29.12
C GLN A 155 14.66 -11.95 -30.09
N LYS A 156 13.95 -13.02 -29.71
CA LYS A 156 12.88 -13.65 -30.52
C LYS A 156 11.46 -13.20 -30.13
N GLY A 157 11.32 -12.18 -29.25
CA GLY A 157 10.04 -11.69 -28.75
C GLY A 157 9.82 -12.00 -27.27
N LEU A 158 8.57 -12.01 -26.83
CA LEU A 158 8.18 -12.30 -25.44
C LEU A 158 8.18 -13.80 -25.19
N VAL A 159 8.89 -14.25 -24.15
CA VAL A 159 9.01 -15.67 -23.77
C VAL A 159 8.67 -15.83 -22.30
N LYS A 160 7.84 -16.82 -21.97
CA LYS A 160 7.58 -17.21 -20.58
C LYS A 160 8.78 -17.98 -20.03
N ARG A 161 9.33 -17.51 -18.92
CA ARG A 161 10.44 -18.16 -18.21
C ARG A 161 10.17 -18.18 -16.71
N GLU A 162 10.66 -19.21 -16.05
CA GLU A 162 10.73 -19.29 -14.61
C GLU A 162 12.00 -18.57 -14.14
N ARG A 163 11.84 -17.59 -13.27
CA ARG A 163 12.95 -16.86 -12.69
C ARG A 163 13.05 -17.15 -11.21
N LYS A 164 14.24 -17.51 -10.76
CA LYS A 164 14.57 -17.64 -9.33
C LYS A 164 14.78 -16.25 -8.74
N ILE A 165 14.03 -15.95 -7.71
CA ILE A 165 14.09 -14.67 -7.01
C ILE A 165 14.28 -14.95 -5.52
N THR A 166 15.31 -14.37 -4.92
CA THR A 166 15.52 -14.41 -3.48
C THR A 166 14.72 -13.32 -2.81
N VAL A 167 13.81 -13.71 -1.94
CA VAL A 167 12.94 -12.80 -1.16
C VAL A 167 13.42 -12.75 0.27
N LYS A 168 13.77 -11.55 0.71
CA LYS A 168 14.14 -11.29 2.10
C LYS A 168 12.89 -10.94 2.90
N ILE A 169 12.49 -11.85 3.79
CA ILE A 169 11.34 -11.69 4.68
C ILE A 169 11.83 -11.12 6.02
N PRO A 170 11.35 -9.92 6.40
CA PRO A 170 11.82 -9.26 7.61
C PRO A 170 11.29 -9.93 8.88
N VAL A 171 12.02 -9.70 9.96
CA VAL A 171 11.68 -10.15 11.32
C VAL A 171 10.34 -9.52 11.76
N GLY A 172 9.50 -10.31 12.38
CA GLY A 172 8.21 -9.84 12.92
C GLY A 172 7.08 -9.69 11.90
N ILE A 173 7.31 -10.02 10.64
CA ILE A 173 6.31 -9.89 9.58
C ILE A 173 4.96 -10.52 9.98
N SER A 174 3.86 -9.86 9.62
CA SER A 174 2.50 -10.28 9.96
C SER A 174 1.85 -11.10 8.84
N GLU A 175 0.82 -11.88 9.19
CA GLU A 175 -0.07 -12.53 8.24
C GLU A 175 -0.66 -11.50 7.27
N GLY A 176 -0.73 -11.84 5.98
CA GLY A 176 -1.28 -10.98 4.93
C GLY A 176 -0.41 -9.79 4.54
N TYR A 177 0.83 -9.70 5.05
CA TYR A 177 1.73 -8.63 4.65
C TYR A 177 2.17 -8.80 3.20
N GLN A 178 2.14 -7.71 2.45
CA GLN A 178 2.50 -7.70 1.03
C GLN A 178 3.86 -7.03 0.82
N LEU A 179 4.81 -7.81 0.28
CA LEU A 179 6.11 -7.31 -0.15
C LEU A 179 6.06 -6.96 -1.65
N ARG A 180 6.54 -5.79 -2.02
CA ARG A 180 6.65 -5.36 -3.42
C ARG A 180 8.09 -5.44 -3.88
N LEU A 181 8.32 -6.14 -4.97
CA LEU A 181 9.60 -6.18 -5.67
C LEU A 181 9.47 -5.47 -7.02
N GLU A 182 10.05 -4.28 -7.10
CA GLU A 182 9.94 -3.42 -8.28
C GLU A 182 10.58 -4.04 -9.52
N GLY A 183 9.89 -3.94 -10.65
CA GLY A 183 10.37 -4.43 -11.94
C GLY A 183 10.50 -5.95 -12.06
N GLN A 184 9.97 -6.73 -11.10
CA GLN A 184 10.03 -8.20 -11.11
C GLN A 184 8.75 -8.84 -11.68
N GLY A 185 7.80 -8.06 -12.19
CA GLY A 185 6.62 -8.53 -12.94
C GLY A 185 6.93 -8.89 -14.41
N ASP A 186 5.90 -9.00 -15.23
CA ASP A 186 6.02 -9.29 -16.66
C ASP A 186 6.70 -8.15 -17.42
N ALA A 187 7.42 -8.48 -18.48
CA ALA A 187 7.97 -7.51 -19.41
C ALA A 187 6.86 -6.83 -20.22
N ALA A 188 7.04 -5.57 -20.52
CA ALA A 188 6.16 -4.82 -21.41
C ALA A 188 6.30 -5.26 -22.87
N GLN A 189 5.19 -5.23 -23.63
CA GLN A 189 5.19 -5.61 -25.06
C GLN A 189 6.05 -4.65 -25.91
N ASP A 190 5.94 -3.36 -25.66
CA ASP A 190 6.55 -2.31 -26.49
C ASP A 190 7.90 -1.77 -25.95
N GLY A 191 8.57 -2.54 -25.07
CA GLY A 191 9.85 -2.13 -24.49
C GLY A 191 9.73 -1.13 -23.35
N GLY A 192 8.53 -0.96 -22.80
CA GLY A 192 8.29 -0.22 -21.59
C GLY A 192 8.86 -0.90 -20.34
N PRO A 193 8.72 -0.28 -19.15
CA PRO A 193 9.17 -0.86 -17.89
C PRO A 193 8.39 -2.13 -17.57
N SER A 194 9.05 -3.11 -16.96
CA SER A 194 8.39 -4.31 -16.43
C SER A 194 7.40 -3.93 -15.32
N GLY A 195 6.41 -4.80 -15.09
CA GLY A 195 5.54 -4.73 -13.92
C GLY A 195 6.28 -5.04 -12.62
N ASP A 196 5.58 -5.05 -11.50
CA ASP A 196 6.10 -5.40 -10.19
C ASP A 196 5.64 -6.80 -9.78
N LEU A 197 6.36 -7.40 -8.83
CA LEU A 197 5.96 -8.63 -8.18
C LEU A 197 5.50 -8.32 -6.75
N TYR A 198 4.26 -8.68 -6.44
CA TYR A 198 3.66 -8.58 -5.12
C TYR A 198 3.65 -9.96 -4.47
N ILE A 199 4.31 -10.07 -3.33
CA ILE A 199 4.42 -11.32 -2.59
C ILE A 199 3.56 -11.20 -1.33
N MET A 200 2.51 -12.01 -1.24
CA MET A 200 1.65 -12.13 -0.08
C MET A 200 2.24 -13.17 0.88
N ILE A 201 2.42 -12.77 2.13
CA ILE A 201 2.96 -13.65 3.17
C ILE A 201 1.82 -14.32 3.93
N HIS A 202 1.87 -15.66 3.98
CA HIS A 202 0.95 -16.49 4.76
C HIS A 202 1.71 -17.24 5.85
N MET A 203 1.14 -17.26 7.06
CA MET A 203 1.70 -18.04 8.15
C MET A 203 1.12 -19.44 8.21
N MET A 204 2.00 -20.44 8.26
CA MET A 204 1.58 -21.82 8.47
C MET A 204 1.05 -21.99 9.89
N PRO A 205 -0.04 -22.78 10.07
CA PRO A 205 -0.53 -23.14 11.39
C PRO A 205 0.57 -23.80 12.21
N HIS A 206 0.74 -23.35 13.46
CA HIS A 206 1.73 -23.93 14.35
C HIS A 206 1.10 -24.92 15.35
N GLN A 207 1.84 -25.98 15.70
CA GLN A 207 1.33 -27.08 16.54
C GLN A 207 0.90 -26.61 17.94
N TYR A 208 1.61 -25.67 18.54
CA TYR A 208 1.40 -25.25 19.92
C TYR A 208 0.91 -23.83 20.06
N PHE A 209 1.27 -22.94 19.15
CA PHE A 209 1.05 -21.52 19.30
C PHE A 209 0.05 -20.99 18.30
N LYS A 210 -0.76 -20.04 18.76
CA LYS A 210 -1.58 -19.19 17.89
C LYS A 210 -1.09 -17.76 18.05
N ARG A 211 -0.77 -17.10 16.94
CA ARG A 211 -0.36 -15.70 16.93
C ARG A 211 -1.56 -14.77 17.10
N ASP A 212 -1.42 -13.75 17.96
CA ASP A 212 -2.39 -12.69 18.21
C ASP A 212 -1.64 -11.36 18.23
N GLY A 213 -1.54 -10.71 17.08
CA GLY A 213 -0.67 -9.54 16.88
C GLY A 213 0.81 -9.90 17.09
N ASP A 214 1.44 -9.29 18.10
CA ASP A 214 2.83 -9.61 18.50
C ASP A 214 2.87 -10.67 19.62
N ASP A 215 1.73 -10.99 20.23
CA ASP A 215 1.67 -12.00 21.27
C ASP A 215 1.47 -13.40 20.69
N LEU A 216 1.86 -14.39 21.47
CA LEU A 216 1.59 -15.81 21.20
C LEU A 216 0.68 -16.38 22.25
N LEU A 217 -0.33 -17.13 21.82
CA LEU A 217 -1.25 -17.87 22.68
C LEU A 217 -0.82 -19.34 22.75
N TYR A 218 -0.69 -19.88 23.96
CA TYR A 218 -0.41 -21.29 24.24
C TYR A 218 -1.44 -21.85 25.20
N ASN A 219 -1.95 -23.05 24.93
CA ASN A 219 -2.84 -23.76 25.83
C ASN A 219 -2.04 -24.75 26.68
N LEU A 220 -1.94 -24.46 27.98
CA LEU A 220 -1.27 -25.30 28.95
C LEU A 220 -2.31 -26.19 29.62
N TYR A 221 -2.06 -27.48 29.68
CA TYR A 221 -2.90 -28.46 30.38
C TYR A 221 -2.21 -28.90 31.66
N ILE A 222 -2.85 -28.66 32.80
CA ILE A 222 -2.36 -29.04 34.13
C ILE A 222 -3.36 -29.92 34.86
N SER A 223 -2.92 -30.67 35.84
CA SER A 223 -3.75 -31.47 36.70
C SER A 223 -4.43 -30.64 37.78
N ILE A 224 -5.54 -31.20 38.40
CA ILE A 224 -6.19 -30.57 39.54
C ILE A 224 -5.23 -30.29 40.69
N PRO A 225 -4.36 -31.23 41.14
CA PRO A 225 -3.39 -30.94 42.20
C PRO A 225 -2.44 -29.80 41.86
N GLN A 226 -1.95 -29.70 40.58
CA GLN A 226 -1.10 -28.60 40.15
C GLN A 226 -1.81 -27.25 40.18
N ALA A 227 -3.09 -27.22 39.83
CA ALA A 227 -3.88 -25.99 39.88
C ALA A 227 -4.15 -25.55 41.34
N THR A 228 -4.41 -26.52 42.23
CA THR A 228 -4.76 -26.26 43.63
C THR A 228 -3.56 -25.93 44.50
N LEU A 229 -2.47 -26.70 44.38
CA LEU A 229 -1.29 -26.58 45.24
C LEU A 229 -0.22 -25.65 44.64
N GLY A 230 -0.37 -25.28 43.36
CA GLY A 230 0.67 -24.64 42.60
C GLY A 230 1.71 -25.62 42.06
N ALA A 231 2.46 -25.18 41.06
CA ALA A 231 3.52 -25.98 40.46
C ALA A 231 4.49 -25.08 39.67
N GLU A 232 5.68 -25.58 39.48
CA GLU A 232 6.61 -25.03 38.49
C GLU A 232 6.60 -25.95 37.26
N VAL A 233 6.27 -25.39 36.09
CA VAL A 233 6.15 -26.18 34.86
C VAL A 233 7.06 -25.55 33.79
N THR A 234 7.65 -26.40 32.97
CA THR A 234 8.41 -25.98 31.80
C THR A 234 7.50 -26.07 30.57
N ILE A 235 7.35 -24.95 29.89
CA ILE A 235 6.51 -24.86 28.68
C ILE A 235 7.39 -24.61 27.45
N PRO A 236 6.91 -24.99 26.26
CA PRO A 236 7.56 -24.59 25.01
C PRO A 236 7.47 -23.07 24.84
N ALA A 237 8.49 -22.50 24.25
CA ALA A 237 8.50 -21.13 23.73
C ALA A 237 8.94 -21.21 22.28
N ILE A 238 8.66 -20.16 21.48
CA ILE A 238 9.06 -20.14 20.06
C ILE A 238 10.57 -20.33 19.89
N GLU A 239 11.35 -19.90 20.87
CA GLU A 239 12.79 -20.14 20.97
C GLU A 239 13.08 -20.86 22.29
N GLY A 240 13.18 -22.18 22.21
CA GLY A 240 13.53 -23.03 23.34
C GLY A 240 12.39 -23.30 24.33
N LYS A 241 12.64 -23.15 25.61
CA LYS A 241 11.70 -23.44 26.69
C LYS A 241 11.65 -22.28 27.68
N ALA A 242 10.52 -22.12 28.36
CA ALA A 242 10.33 -21.14 29.43
C ALA A 242 9.80 -21.80 30.69
N GLY A 243 10.29 -21.39 31.87
CA GLY A 243 9.70 -21.75 33.16
C GLY A 243 8.47 -20.92 33.44
N LEU A 244 7.42 -21.57 33.95
CA LEU A 244 6.18 -20.90 34.34
C LEU A 244 5.78 -21.37 35.72
N LYS A 245 5.58 -20.43 36.64
CA LYS A 245 5.07 -20.69 37.98
C LYS A 245 3.54 -20.62 37.99
N ILE A 246 2.91 -21.72 38.34
CA ILE A 246 1.47 -21.82 38.60
C ILE A 246 1.27 -21.52 40.07
N HIS A 247 0.47 -20.51 40.37
CA HIS A 247 0.15 -20.15 41.76
C HIS A 247 -0.94 -21.09 42.32
N PRO A 248 -0.91 -21.39 43.62
CA PRO A 248 -1.99 -22.09 44.26
C PRO A 248 -3.35 -21.45 43.99
N GLY A 249 -4.39 -22.25 43.72
CA GLY A 249 -5.72 -21.76 43.41
C GLY A 249 -5.90 -21.19 41.99
N THR A 250 -4.99 -21.48 41.07
CA THR A 250 -5.13 -21.07 39.65
C THR A 250 -6.39 -21.68 39.04
N GLN A 251 -7.24 -20.82 38.43
CA GLN A 251 -8.50 -21.22 37.85
C GLN A 251 -8.40 -21.66 36.39
N PRO A 252 -9.26 -22.57 35.90
CA PRO A 252 -9.37 -22.89 34.50
C PRO A 252 -9.70 -21.65 33.67
N GLY A 253 -9.04 -21.49 32.49
CA GLY A 253 -9.23 -20.36 31.60
C GLY A 253 -8.39 -19.13 31.99
N GLN A 254 -7.76 -19.13 33.16
CA GLN A 254 -6.85 -18.04 33.56
C GLN A 254 -5.70 -17.90 32.57
N ILE A 255 -5.32 -16.67 32.22
CA ILE A 255 -4.20 -16.38 31.31
C ILE A 255 -3.02 -15.90 32.13
N LEU A 256 -1.94 -16.65 32.09
CA LEU A 256 -0.65 -16.29 32.66
C LEU A 256 0.24 -15.71 31.56
N ARG A 257 1.04 -14.70 31.89
CA ARG A 257 1.87 -13.97 30.94
C ARG A 257 3.36 -14.20 31.20
N VAL A 258 4.05 -14.66 30.17
CA VAL A 258 5.52 -14.72 30.14
C VAL A 258 6.03 -13.61 29.24
N ARG A 259 6.65 -12.61 29.86
CA ARG A 259 7.08 -11.39 29.16
C ARG A 259 8.17 -11.67 28.11
N ASP A 260 8.15 -10.91 27.02
CA ASP A 260 9.17 -10.91 25.96
C ASP A 260 9.38 -12.29 25.29
N ARG A 261 8.37 -13.18 25.35
CA ARG A 261 8.37 -14.51 24.73
C ARG A 261 7.40 -14.65 23.56
N GLY A 262 6.86 -13.55 23.07
CA GLY A 262 6.05 -13.46 21.85
C GLY A 262 6.88 -13.23 20.60
N MET A 263 6.21 -12.73 19.55
CA MET A 263 6.81 -12.37 18.27
C MET A 263 7.61 -11.07 18.41
N PRO A 264 8.72 -10.91 17.69
CA PRO A 264 9.39 -9.63 17.59
C PRO A 264 8.52 -8.64 16.85
N ARG A 265 8.64 -7.37 17.20
CA ARG A 265 7.91 -6.28 16.54
C ARG A 265 8.55 -5.94 15.21
N MET A 266 7.75 -5.89 14.16
CA MET A 266 8.23 -5.52 12.83
C MET A 266 8.68 -4.05 12.82
N GLY A 267 9.93 -3.80 12.40
CA GLY A 267 10.50 -2.44 12.31
C GLY A 267 10.68 -1.71 13.65
N GLY A 268 10.42 -2.37 14.80
CA GLY A 268 10.52 -1.80 16.15
C GLY A 268 11.46 -2.57 17.05
N TYR A 269 11.57 -2.11 18.31
CA TYR A 269 12.31 -2.78 19.36
C TYR A 269 11.37 -3.62 20.25
N GLY A 270 11.91 -4.73 20.75
CA GLY A 270 11.22 -5.59 21.71
C GLY A 270 10.37 -6.67 21.06
N ARG A 271 9.68 -7.42 21.91
CA ARG A 271 8.82 -8.55 21.55
C ARG A 271 7.47 -8.41 22.24
N GLY A 272 6.48 -9.12 21.74
CA GLY A 272 5.25 -9.38 22.47
C GLY A 272 5.45 -10.41 23.57
N ASP A 273 4.38 -10.81 24.19
CA ASP A 273 4.36 -11.76 25.30
C ASP A 273 3.84 -13.14 24.88
N LEU A 274 4.24 -14.16 25.63
CA LEU A 274 3.59 -15.46 25.55
C LEU A 274 2.44 -15.52 26.57
N ARG A 275 1.21 -15.56 26.08
CA ARG A 275 -0.02 -15.69 26.87
C ARG A 275 -0.38 -17.16 27.01
N VAL A 276 -0.29 -17.67 28.23
CA VAL A 276 -0.52 -19.09 28.55
C VAL A 276 -1.91 -19.22 29.14
N ARG A 277 -2.83 -19.83 28.40
CA ARG A 277 -4.15 -20.16 28.91
C ARG A 277 -4.10 -21.48 29.67
N VAL A 278 -4.42 -21.44 30.93
CA VAL A 278 -4.44 -22.63 31.78
C VAL A 278 -5.73 -23.42 31.57
N ASN A 279 -5.58 -24.71 31.28
CA ASN A 279 -6.67 -25.67 31.17
C ASN A 279 -6.46 -26.77 32.25
N VAL A 280 -7.40 -26.91 33.15
CA VAL A 280 -7.32 -27.95 34.16
C VAL A 280 -7.95 -29.24 33.63
N VAL A 281 -7.17 -30.31 33.65
CA VAL A 281 -7.63 -31.63 33.14
C VAL A 281 -8.11 -32.51 34.27
N VAL A 282 -9.36 -32.96 34.17
CA VAL A 282 -9.93 -33.97 35.06
C VAL A 282 -9.60 -35.37 34.51
N PRO A 283 -8.91 -36.24 35.28
CA PRO A 283 -8.55 -37.57 34.81
C PRO A 283 -9.79 -38.43 34.59
N LYS A 284 -9.88 -39.07 33.42
CA LYS A 284 -11.02 -39.97 33.08
C LYS A 284 -10.97 -41.30 33.83
N LYS A 285 -9.78 -41.73 34.25
CA LYS A 285 -9.56 -42.97 34.99
C LYS A 285 -8.70 -42.65 36.20
N ILE A 286 -9.08 -43.16 37.37
CA ILE A 286 -8.37 -43.00 38.64
C ILE A 286 -8.22 -44.38 39.31
N THR A 287 -7.15 -44.53 40.08
CA THR A 287 -6.93 -45.74 40.92
C THR A 287 -7.82 -45.69 42.15
N GLN A 288 -8.02 -46.88 42.82
CA GLN A 288 -8.79 -46.95 44.05
C GLN A 288 -8.24 -46.03 45.16
N ARG A 289 -6.92 -45.93 45.27
CA ARG A 289 -6.29 -45.01 46.22
C ARG A 289 -6.57 -43.55 45.93
N GLN A 290 -6.49 -43.13 44.64
CA GLN A 290 -6.83 -41.78 44.23
C GLN A 290 -8.31 -41.45 44.52
N LYS A 291 -9.21 -42.41 44.30
CA LYS A 291 -10.62 -42.27 44.64
C LYS A 291 -10.82 -41.98 46.11
N THR A 292 -10.23 -42.80 47.00
CA THR A 292 -10.32 -42.61 48.45
C THR A 292 -9.82 -41.22 48.86
N LEU A 293 -8.67 -40.79 48.37
CA LEU A 293 -8.13 -39.46 48.69
C LEU A 293 -9.02 -38.32 48.22
N LEU A 294 -9.66 -38.45 47.06
CA LEU A 294 -10.62 -37.46 46.57
C LEU A 294 -11.90 -37.44 47.39
N GLU A 295 -12.40 -38.59 47.86
CA GLU A 295 -13.56 -38.69 48.75
C GLU A 295 -13.29 -38.06 50.12
N GLU A 296 -12.07 -38.23 50.67
CA GLU A 296 -11.64 -37.58 51.92
C GLU A 296 -11.57 -36.06 51.71
N PHE A 297 -10.93 -35.62 50.65
CA PHE A 297 -10.84 -34.18 50.30
C PHE A 297 -12.24 -33.53 50.12
N ALA A 298 -13.18 -34.21 49.46
CA ALA A 298 -14.52 -33.70 49.28
C ALA A 298 -15.26 -33.51 50.62
N LYS A 299 -15.11 -34.45 51.59
CA LYS A 299 -15.70 -34.34 52.93
C LYS A 299 -15.19 -33.10 53.69
N GLU A 300 -13.88 -32.81 53.59
CA GLU A 300 -13.28 -31.61 54.22
C GLU A 300 -13.77 -30.31 53.59
N LEU A 301 -13.93 -30.27 52.25
CA LEU A 301 -14.47 -29.09 51.57
C LEU A 301 -15.90 -28.76 52.03
N ASP A 302 -16.77 -29.77 52.14
CA ASP A 302 -18.16 -29.60 52.57
C ASP A 302 -18.27 -29.11 54.02
N GLN A 303 -17.31 -29.47 54.87
CA GLN A 303 -17.25 -29.00 56.26
C GLN A 303 -16.82 -27.52 56.36
N ASN A 304 -15.94 -27.05 55.45
CA ASN A 304 -15.46 -25.67 55.43
C ASN A 304 -16.40 -24.71 54.68
N ALA A 305 -17.41 -25.21 53.98
CA ALA A 305 -18.41 -24.43 53.25
C ALA A 305 -19.64 -24.05 54.08
N ARG A 306 -19.72 -24.49 55.34
CA ARG A 306 -20.71 -24.12 56.35
C ARG A 306 -20.13 -23.15 57.35
#